data_e7d8d134652aea7aaad42cfb07be1e06
#
_entry.id   e7d8d134652aea7aaad42cfb07be1e06
#
_cell.length_a   1.000
_cell.length_b   1.000
_cell.length_c   1.000
_cell.angle_alpha   90.00
_cell.angle_beta   90.00
_cell.angle_gamma   90.00
#
_symmetry.space_group_name_H-M   'P 1'
#
loop_
_entity.id
_entity.type
_entity.pdbx_description
1 polymer ?
#
loop_
_entity_poly.entity_id
_entity_poly.type
_entity_poly.pdbx_seq_one_letter_code
_entity_poly.pdbx_strand_id
1 'polypeptide(L)'
;MAKRSGSYVVPFSFELLSFDEAVGLAADTGRISGDAGPLLETVVDMLDELGRPDEYFDCIQVAGTNGKTSTTRFTAAILRGEGLKTALYTSPQLVRYPERMEVDGRVVSDESFARGVSAAVEAGHRVNARRVAAGERAYTITPFDLLTAAALVVFAEAAVDVAMLEVGMGGRWDATSATDPVAVAITGIGLDHTRILGDTLEAIAGEKAAVIKPGRLVVLGEGAHEASVQRVMDARCRECGIVPLVVNHATTKVPEHVGDTVEFSCTTPRAIYTSSMVKPAYQPQNAACAIMLCEGYLGRELDHDKLDASLMGCPTPGRFDVLGTDPLKLIDACHNPQSCENFVSALDEIDPCVENRPTLLCAALADKDVAGIVDVLVPAFPRVAVTQTDSDRALPAEELAALVDADKLAGVYPSVSEALAAFDAAGEPFVAAGTITLAGEVAGLLR
;
A
#
# COMPACT_ATOMS: atom_id res chain seq x y z
N MET A 1 6.18 -22.01 -10.44
CA MET A 1 6.46 -22.61 -11.77
C MET A 1 7.77 -22.01 -12.31
N ALA A 2 8.43 -22.65 -13.31
CA ALA A 2 9.59 -22.03 -13.96
C ALA A 2 9.08 -20.84 -14.79
N LYS A 3 9.81 -19.70 -14.73
CA LYS A 3 9.49 -18.51 -15.56
C LYS A 3 9.44 -18.89 -17.04
N ARG A 4 8.52 -18.30 -17.79
CA ARG A 4 8.53 -18.39 -19.25
C ARG A 4 9.73 -17.63 -19.80
N SER A 5 10.42 -18.23 -20.79
CA SER A 5 11.52 -17.58 -21.50
C SER A 5 11.00 -16.81 -22.72
N GLY A 6 11.63 -15.67 -23.01
CA GLY A 6 11.31 -14.83 -24.16
C GLY A 6 10.58 -13.54 -23.80
N SER A 7 10.28 -12.73 -24.81
CA SER A 7 9.55 -11.46 -24.61
C SER A 7 8.05 -11.72 -24.54
N TYR A 8 7.40 -11.10 -23.56
CA TYR A 8 5.94 -11.13 -23.48
C TYR A 8 5.31 -10.22 -24.55
N VAL A 9 4.24 -10.70 -25.15
CA VAL A 9 3.38 -9.94 -26.06
C VAL A 9 1.94 -10.32 -25.76
N VAL A 10 1.04 -9.34 -25.68
CA VAL A 10 -0.41 -9.58 -25.54
C VAL A 10 -0.88 -10.42 -26.73
N PRO A 11 -1.56 -11.58 -26.52
CA PRO A 11 -1.84 -12.55 -27.60
C PRO A 11 -3.00 -12.17 -28.53
N PHE A 12 -3.51 -10.94 -28.43
CA PHE A 12 -4.59 -10.42 -29.28
C PHE A 12 -4.39 -8.92 -29.57
N SER A 13 -5.07 -8.43 -30.59
CA SER A 13 -5.14 -7.00 -30.89
C SER A 13 -6.22 -6.33 -30.04
N PHE A 14 -5.97 -5.10 -29.63
CA PHE A 14 -6.90 -4.28 -28.85
C PHE A 14 -6.78 -2.81 -29.27
N GLU A 15 -7.83 -2.05 -29.05
CA GLU A 15 -7.83 -0.60 -29.25
C GLU A 15 -7.12 0.09 -28.07
N LEU A 16 -6.26 1.05 -28.38
CA LEU A 16 -5.59 1.85 -27.37
C LEU A 16 -6.54 2.97 -26.89
N LEU A 17 -6.82 2.97 -25.62
CA LEU A 17 -7.52 4.06 -24.93
C LEU A 17 -6.57 5.26 -24.77
N SER A 18 -7.13 6.45 -24.77
CA SER A 18 -6.44 7.62 -24.23
C SER A 18 -6.16 7.45 -22.74
N PHE A 19 -5.24 8.24 -22.19
CA PHE A 19 -4.94 8.20 -20.76
C PHE A 19 -6.18 8.50 -19.91
N ASP A 20 -6.97 9.51 -20.27
CA ASP A 20 -8.17 9.91 -19.52
C ASP A 20 -9.27 8.83 -19.56
N GLU A 21 -9.45 8.16 -20.69
CA GLU A 21 -10.37 7.01 -20.80
C GLU A 21 -9.90 5.84 -19.93
N ALA A 22 -8.60 5.55 -19.94
CA ALA A 22 -8.01 4.49 -19.12
C ALA A 22 -8.16 4.78 -17.63
N VAL A 23 -7.93 6.02 -17.19
CA VAL A 23 -8.17 6.46 -15.81
C VAL A 23 -9.66 6.37 -15.45
N GLY A 24 -10.54 6.80 -16.34
CA GLY A 24 -11.99 6.70 -16.13
C GLY A 24 -12.46 5.26 -15.90
N LEU A 25 -11.95 4.30 -16.69
CA LEU A 25 -12.25 2.86 -16.50
C LEU A 25 -11.57 2.26 -15.28
N ALA A 26 -10.35 2.72 -14.95
CA ALA A 26 -9.67 2.31 -13.73
C ALA A 26 -10.37 2.80 -12.45
N ALA A 27 -11.12 3.89 -12.53
CA ALA A 27 -11.95 4.42 -11.45
C ALA A 27 -13.34 3.75 -11.41
N ASP A 28 -13.92 3.49 -12.59
CA ASP A 28 -15.26 2.89 -12.73
C ASP A 28 -15.29 1.87 -13.89
N THR A 29 -15.51 0.62 -13.56
CA THR A 29 -15.62 -0.50 -14.50
C THR A 29 -17.06 -0.77 -14.99
N GLY A 30 -17.98 0.15 -14.78
CA GLY A 30 -19.39 -0.03 -15.12
C GLY A 30 -19.67 -0.50 -16.56
N ARG A 31 -18.75 -0.17 -17.52
CA ARG A 31 -18.89 -0.58 -18.93
C ARG A 31 -18.52 -2.03 -19.21
N ILE A 32 -17.76 -2.68 -18.32
CA ILE A 32 -17.31 -4.08 -18.46
C ILE A 32 -17.81 -4.98 -17.33
N SER A 33 -18.70 -4.45 -16.48
CA SER A 33 -19.31 -5.21 -15.39
C SER A 33 -20.42 -6.12 -15.88
N GLY A 34 -20.50 -7.31 -15.28
CA GLY A 34 -21.56 -8.28 -15.46
C GLY A 34 -22.37 -8.47 -14.18
N ASP A 35 -23.11 -9.57 -14.09
CA ASP A 35 -24.02 -9.89 -12.98
C ASP A 35 -23.57 -11.08 -12.11
N ALA A 36 -22.38 -11.62 -12.35
CA ALA A 36 -21.81 -12.75 -11.61
C ALA A 36 -21.12 -12.36 -10.28
N GLY A 37 -21.03 -11.07 -9.93
CA GLY A 37 -20.30 -10.58 -8.76
C GLY A 37 -18.77 -10.67 -8.91
N PRO A 38 -18.01 -10.03 -7.98
CA PRO A 38 -16.55 -10.10 -7.97
C PRO A 38 -16.09 -11.47 -7.45
N LEU A 39 -15.23 -12.14 -8.22
CA LEU A 39 -14.65 -13.45 -7.94
C LEU A 39 -13.17 -13.47 -8.31
N LEU A 40 -12.35 -14.23 -7.59
CA LEU A 40 -10.93 -14.38 -7.93
C LEU A 40 -10.74 -14.98 -9.34
N GLU A 41 -11.63 -15.88 -9.73
CA GLU A 41 -11.68 -16.50 -11.06
C GLU A 41 -11.79 -15.47 -12.18
N THR A 42 -12.37 -14.30 -11.92
CA THR A 42 -12.42 -13.18 -12.87
C THR A 42 -11.02 -12.79 -13.33
N VAL A 43 -10.12 -12.58 -12.38
CA VAL A 43 -8.73 -12.19 -12.68
C VAL A 43 -7.95 -13.36 -13.27
N VAL A 44 -8.17 -14.58 -12.77
CA VAL A 44 -7.54 -15.80 -13.33
C VAL A 44 -7.87 -15.93 -14.81
N ASP A 45 -9.16 -15.85 -15.18
CA ASP A 45 -9.60 -15.98 -16.57
C ASP A 45 -9.10 -14.82 -17.45
N MET A 46 -8.99 -13.60 -16.88
CA MET A 46 -8.39 -12.45 -17.58
C MET A 46 -6.90 -12.67 -17.83
N LEU A 47 -6.16 -13.19 -16.84
CA LEU A 47 -4.73 -13.49 -17.01
C LEU A 47 -4.50 -14.60 -18.03
N ASP A 48 -5.35 -15.62 -18.05
CA ASP A 48 -5.28 -16.69 -19.05
C ASP A 48 -5.52 -16.14 -20.46
N GLU A 49 -6.52 -15.26 -20.64
CA GLU A 49 -6.78 -14.57 -21.91
C GLU A 49 -5.61 -13.68 -22.33
N LEU A 50 -4.96 -13.00 -21.37
CA LEU A 50 -3.75 -12.19 -21.58
C LEU A 50 -2.49 -13.03 -21.83
N GLY A 51 -2.57 -14.37 -21.77
CA GLY A 51 -1.45 -15.26 -21.99
C GLY A 51 -0.52 -15.39 -20.79
N ARG A 52 -1.03 -15.22 -19.57
CA ARG A 52 -0.32 -15.35 -18.28
C ARG A 52 0.91 -14.45 -18.20
N PRO A 53 0.74 -13.12 -18.23
CA PRO A 53 1.87 -12.18 -18.08
C PRO A 53 2.66 -12.41 -16.78
N ASP A 54 1.99 -12.81 -15.70
CA ASP A 54 2.57 -13.12 -14.39
C ASP A 54 3.55 -14.30 -14.37
N GLU A 55 3.60 -15.11 -15.42
CA GLU A 55 4.56 -16.22 -15.53
C GLU A 55 5.92 -15.81 -16.14
N TYR A 56 6.08 -14.54 -16.56
CA TYR A 56 7.32 -14.03 -17.14
C TYR A 56 8.32 -13.47 -16.12
N PHE A 57 7.89 -13.26 -14.89
CA PHE A 57 8.71 -12.74 -13.78
C PHE A 57 8.30 -13.42 -12.46
N ASP A 58 9.12 -13.29 -11.42
CA ASP A 58 8.72 -13.76 -10.09
C ASP A 58 7.78 -12.73 -9.44
N CYS A 59 6.78 -13.23 -8.70
CA CYS A 59 5.91 -12.40 -7.88
C CYS A 59 6.25 -12.57 -6.41
N ILE A 60 6.33 -11.46 -5.67
CA ILE A 60 6.40 -11.41 -4.21
C ILE A 60 5.15 -10.68 -3.73
N GLN A 61 4.34 -11.32 -2.88
CA GLN A 61 3.08 -10.76 -2.42
C GLN A 61 3.19 -10.25 -0.98
N VAL A 62 2.68 -9.05 -0.71
CA VAL A 62 2.74 -8.43 0.61
C VAL A 62 1.33 -8.13 1.11
N ALA A 63 0.91 -8.86 2.16
CA ALA A 63 -0.36 -8.70 2.84
C ALA A 63 -0.16 -8.08 4.24
N GLY A 64 -1.24 -7.62 4.84
CA GLY A 64 -1.24 -7.03 6.18
C GLY A 64 -2.36 -5.98 6.32
N THR A 65 -2.53 -5.45 7.52
CA THR A 65 -3.40 -4.29 7.75
C THR A 65 -2.63 -3.01 7.48
N ASN A 66 -1.57 -2.77 8.23
CA ASN A 66 -0.66 -1.62 8.08
C ASN A 66 0.74 -2.08 7.62
N GLY A 67 1.55 -1.16 7.08
CA GLY A 67 2.93 -1.42 6.68
C GLY A 67 3.11 -2.05 5.29
N LYS A 68 2.05 -2.52 4.62
CA LYS A 68 2.13 -3.16 3.29
C LYS A 68 2.92 -2.33 2.28
N THR A 69 2.47 -1.12 1.99
CA THR A 69 3.08 -0.25 0.98
C THR A 69 4.55 0.02 1.27
N SER A 70 4.89 0.32 2.53
CA SER A 70 6.28 0.55 2.94
C SER A 70 7.15 -0.69 2.75
N THR A 71 6.70 -1.86 3.22
CA THR A 71 7.42 -3.13 3.04
C THR A 71 7.59 -3.47 1.56
N THR A 72 6.55 -3.29 0.75
CA THR A 72 6.59 -3.53 -0.70
C THR A 72 7.62 -2.61 -1.37
N ARG A 73 7.65 -1.31 -1.02
CA ARG A 73 8.61 -0.33 -1.53
C ARG A 73 10.05 -0.63 -1.10
N PHE A 74 10.28 -0.94 0.18
CA PHE A 74 11.60 -1.32 0.66
C PHE A 74 12.10 -2.61 -0.02
N THR A 75 11.24 -3.61 -0.19
CA THR A 75 11.57 -4.84 -0.92
C THR A 75 12.02 -4.55 -2.35
N ALA A 76 11.26 -3.70 -3.07
CA ALA A 76 11.60 -3.30 -4.44
C ALA A 76 12.93 -2.54 -4.49
N ALA A 77 13.17 -1.61 -3.54
CA ALA A 77 14.39 -0.82 -3.48
C ALA A 77 15.62 -1.70 -3.19
N ILE A 78 15.53 -2.61 -2.23
CA ILE A 78 16.61 -3.54 -1.86
C ILE A 78 16.96 -4.44 -3.04
N LEU A 79 15.95 -5.12 -3.65
CA LEU A 79 16.19 -6.02 -4.78
C LEU A 79 16.77 -5.29 -5.99
N ARG A 80 16.36 -4.05 -6.24
CA ARG A 80 16.97 -3.19 -7.28
C ARG A 80 18.41 -2.85 -6.93
N GLY A 81 18.74 -2.52 -5.68
CA GLY A 81 20.11 -2.32 -5.21
C GLY A 81 20.98 -3.56 -5.40
N GLU A 82 20.40 -4.75 -5.26
CA GLU A 82 21.06 -6.04 -5.53
C GLU A 82 21.20 -6.37 -7.02
N GLY A 83 20.69 -5.50 -7.92
CA GLY A 83 20.89 -5.57 -9.35
C GLY A 83 19.76 -6.22 -10.15
N LEU A 84 18.59 -6.46 -9.53
CA LEU A 84 17.43 -6.96 -10.26
C LEU A 84 16.62 -5.80 -10.85
N LYS A 85 16.00 -6.01 -12.00
CA LYS A 85 14.99 -5.11 -12.55
C LYS A 85 13.65 -5.39 -11.86
N THR A 86 13.17 -4.44 -11.09
CA THR A 86 12.01 -4.62 -10.22
C THR A 86 10.75 -3.96 -10.76
N ALA A 87 9.59 -4.50 -10.39
CA ALA A 87 8.31 -3.81 -10.50
C ALA A 87 7.62 -3.71 -9.15
N LEU A 88 6.75 -2.71 -9.02
CA LEU A 88 5.98 -2.44 -7.81
C LEU A 88 4.53 -2.17 -8.17
N TYR A 89 3.59 -2.89 -7.53
CA TYR A 89 2.16 -2.64 -7.58
C TYR A 89 1.66 -2.32 -6.18
N THR A 90 1.14 -1.10 -6.00
CA THR A 90 0.63 -0.61 -4.71
C THR A 90 -0.76 -0.01 -4.84
N SER A 91 -1.50 0.09 -3.73
CA SER A 91 -2.83 0.69 -3.70
C SER A 91 -3.19 1.26 -2.31
N PRO A 92 -4.00 2.33 -2.30
CA PRO A 92 -4.33 3.17 -3.44
C PRO A 92 -3.17 4.10 -3.84
N GLN A 93 -3.31 4.83 -4.94
CA GLN A 93 -2.40 5.94 -5.31
C GLN A 93 -2.50 7.07 -4.28
N LEU A 94 -1.48 7.91 -4.22
CA LEU A 94 -1.54 9.14 -3.44
C LEU A 94 -2.23 10.26 -4.24
N VAL A 95 -1.74 10.56 -5.45
CA VAL A 95 -2.25 11.63 -6.33
C VAL A 95 -2.78 11.08 -7.66
N ARG A 96 -1.96 10.33 -8.41
CA ARG A 96 -2.26 9.88 -9.77
C ARG A 96 -2.31 8.36 -9.90
N TYR A 97 -3.22 7.84 -10.69
CA TYR A 97 -3.40 6.39 -10.93
C TYR A 97 -2.11 5.66 -11.34
N PRO A 98 -1.23 6.21 -12.22
CA PRO A 98 0.02 5.54 -12.59
C PRO A 98 0.96 5.25 -11.42
N GLU A 99 0.86 5.99 -10.29
CA GLU A 99 1.66 5.74 -9.07
C GLU A 99 1.47 4.35 -8.48
N ARG A 100 0.38 3.66 -8.86
CA ARG A 100 0.14 2.27 -8.47
C ARG A 100 1.10 1.28 -9.12
N MET A 101 1.78 1.70 -10.20
CA MET A 101 2.67 0.86 -11.00
C MET A 101 4.02 1.55 -11.17
N GLU A 102 5.07 0.93 -10.64
CA GLU A 102 6.44 1.38 -10.88
C GLU A 102 7.25 0.28 -11.55
N VAL A 103 8.15 0.68 -12.44
CA VAL A 103 9.15 -0.19 -13.06
C VAL A 103 10.52 0.41 -12.77
N ASP A 104 11.39 -0.40 -12.18
CA ASP A 104 12.76 -0.02 -11.81
C ASP A 104 12.84 1.27 -10.99
N GLY A 105 11.89 1.44 -10.04
CA GLY A 105 11.78 2.56 -9.13
C GLY A 105 11.25 3.85 -9.75
N ARG A 106 10.61 3.78 -10.92
CA ARG A 106 9.98 4.92 -11.57
C ARG A 106 8.52 4.61 -11.86
N VAL A 107 7.66 5.58 -11.57
CA VAL A 107 6.24 5.51 -11.97
C VAL A 107 6.16 5.31 -13.49
N VAL A 108 5.29 4.42 -13.93
CA VAL A 108 5.10 4.16 -15.34
C VAL A 108 4.55 5.39 -16.09
N SER A 109 4.84 5.50 -17.38
CA SER A 109 4.31 6.60 -18.20
C SER A 109 2.80 6.47 -18.38
N ASP A 110 2.14 7.58 -18.71
CA ASP A 110 0.72 7.63 -19.02
C ASP A 110 0.37 6.69 -20.19
N GLU A 111 1.25 6.56 -21.18
CA GLU A 111 1.09 5.66 -22.30
C GLU A 111 1.18 4.19 -21.88
N SER A 112 2.16 3.85 -21.01
CA SER A 112 2.30 2.47 -20.48
C SER A 112 1.11 2.09 -19.63
N PHE A 113 0.63 3.01 -18.79
CA PHE A 113 -0.57 2.82 -17.99
C PHE A 113 -1.79 2.59 -18.89
N ALA A 114 -2.06 3.50 -19.83
CA ALA A 114 -3.19 3.40 -20.74
C ALA A 114 -3.14 2.11 -21.57
N ARG A 115 -1.94 1.70 -22.03
CA ARG A 115 -1.76 0.45 -22.78
C ARG A 115 -2.10 -0.78 -21.93
N GLY A 116 -1.60 -0.85 -20.69
CA GLY A 116 -1.92 -1.95 -19.79
C GLY A 116 -3.41 -2.05 -19.50
N VAL A 117 -4.06 -0.91 -19.20
CA VAL A 117 -5.51 -0.83 -18.99
C VAL A 117 -6.28 -1.26 -20.24
N SER A 118 -5.88 -0.78 -21.44
CA SER A 118 -6.54 -1.16 -22.70
C SER A 118 -6.51 -2.67 -22.93
N ALA A 119 -5.35 -3.31 -22.72
CA ALA A 119 -5.20 -4.75 -22.85
C ALA A 119 -6.09 -5.52 -21.85
N ALA A 120 -6.13 -5.05 -20.60
CA ALA A 120 -6.94 -5.67 -19.55
C ALA A 120 -8.46 -5.49 -19.80
N VAL A 121 -8.90 -4.34 -20.32
CA VAL A 121 -10.29 -4.09 -20.73
C VAL A 121 -10.71 -5.05 -21.82
N GLU A 122 -9.90 -5.19 -22.87
CA GLU A 122 -10.19 -6.12 -23.97
C GLU A 122 -10.21 -7.57 -23.48
N ALA A 123 -9.28 -7.97 -22.61
CA ALA A 123 -9.31 -9.29 -21.98
C ALA A 123 -10.61 -9.53 -21.21
N GLY A 124 -11.07 -8.57 -20.45
CA GLY A 124 -12.35 -8.64 -19.72
C GLY A 124 -13.54 -8.78 -20.65
N HIS A 125 -13.60 -8.02 -21.75
CA HIS A 125 -14.65 -8.15 -22.76
C HIS A 125 -14.65 -9.53 -23.42
N ARG A 126 -13.48 -10.06 -23.79
CA ARG A 126 -13.33 -11.37 -24.43
C ARG A 126 -13.74 -12.51 -23.50
N VAL A 127 -13.34 -12.45 -22.24
CA VAL A 127 -13.73 -13.41 -21.19
C VAL A 127 -15.26 -13.38 -21.03
N ASN A 128 -15.86 -12.21 -20.85
CA ASN A 128 -17.29 -12.08 -20.66
C ASN A 128 -18.10 -12.52 -21.89
N ALA A 129 -17.62 -12.19 -23.10
CA ALA A 129 -18.26 -12.65 -24.34
C ALA A 129 -18.25 -14.19 -24.44
N ARG A 130 -17.12 -14.85 -24.09
CA ARG A 130 -17.00 -16.31 -24.09
C ARG A 130 -17.94 -16.95 -23.06
N ARG A 131 -18.04 -16.40 -21.83
CA ARG A 131 -18.93 -16.88 -20.79
C ARG A 131 -20.39 -16.80 -21.20
N VAL A 132 -20.82 -15.65 -21.74
CA VAL A 132 -22.19 -15.45 -22.23
C VAL A 132 -22.52 -16.43 -23.36
N ALA A 133 -21.59 -16.66 -24.30
CA ALA A 133 -21.75 -17.63 -25.38
C ALA A 133 -21.86 -19.09 -24.85
N ALA A 134 -21.26 -19.38 -23.70
CA ALA A 134 -21.37 -20.66 -23.00
C ALA A 134 -22.68 -20.77 -22.15
N GLY A 135 -23.50 -19.74 -22.10
CA GLY A 135 -24.70 -19.68 -21.24
C GLY A 135 -24.41 -19.36 -19.77
N GLU A 136 -23.20 -18.88 -19.47
CA GLU A 136 -22.80 -18.46 -18.14
C GLU A 136 -23.04 -16.95 -17.95
N ARG A 137 -23.07 -16.53 -16.67
CA ARG A 137 -23.17 -15.10 -16.32
C ARG A 137 -21.84 -14.40 -16.57
N ALA A 138 -21.89 -13.18 -17.14
CA ALA A 138 -20.72 -12.32 -17.27
C ALA A 138 -20.17 -11.93 -15.88
N TYR A 139 -18.86 -11.88 -15.74
CA TYR A 139 -18.22 -11.44 -14.51
C TYR A 139 -18.45 -9.94 -14.24
N THR A 140 -18.59 -9.60 -12.97
CA THR A 140 -18.39 -8.24 -12.48
C THR A 140 -16.90 -7.99 -12.30
N ILE A 141 -16.30 -7.22 -13.19
CA ILE A 141 -14.90 -6.86 -13.13
C ILE A 141 -14.77 -5.58 -12.30
N THR A 142 -14.06 -5.66 -11.19
CA THR A 142 -13.86 -4.49 -10.33
C THR A 142 -12.70 -3.61 -10.85
N PRO A 143 -12.63 -2.32 -10.44
CA PRO A 143 -11.46 -1.49 -10.72
C PRO A 143 -10.14 -2.12 -10.29
N PHE A 144 -10.13 -2.84 -9.18
CA PHE A 144 -8.92 -3.48 -8.68
C PHE A 144 -8.52 -4.70 -9.52
N ASP A 145 -9.48 -5.50 -9.99
CA ASP A 145 -9.23 -6.62 -10.92
C ASP A 145 -8.59 -6.10 -12.21
N LEU A 146 -9.19 -5.05 -12.78
CA LEU A 146 -8.71 -4.42 -14.00
C LEU A 146 -7.28 -3.90 -13.85
N LEU A 147 -7.02 -3.12 -12.78
CA LEU A 147 -5.72 -2.53 -12.52
C LEU A 147 -4.65 -3.58 -12.22
N THR A 148 -5.00 -4.67 -11.52
CA THR A 148 -4.08 -5.78 -11.27
C THR A 148 -3.66 -6.46 -12.58
N ALA A 149 -4.63 -6.79 -13.45
CA ALA A 149 -4.33 -7.37 -14.75
C ALA A 149 -3.48 -6.43 -15.62
N ALA A 150 -3.81 -5.13 -15.63
CA ALA A 150 -3.07 -4.10 -16.35
C ALA A 150 -1.61 -3.99 -15.87
N ALA A 151 -1.39 -4.00 -14.55
CA ALA A 151 -0.06 -3.94 -13.96
C ALA A 151 0.82 -5.13 -14.40
N LEU A 152 0.26 -6.34 -14.36
CA LEU A 152 0.99 -7.54 -14.75
C LEU A 152 1.37 -7.52 -16.24
N VAL A 153 0.52 -6.98 -17.12
CA VAL A 153 0.85 -6.74 -18.55
C VAL A 153 2.03 -5.78 -18.69
N VAL A 154 1.95 -4.62 -18.02
CA VAL A 154 3.01 -3.59 -18.06
C VAL A 154 4.34 -4.16 -17.56
N PHE A 155 4.33 -4.93 -16.50
CA PHE A 155 5.54 -5.54 -15.92
C PHE A 155 6.15 -6.60 -16.84
N ALA A 156 5.32 -7.43 -17.47
CA ALA A 156 5.79 -8.43 -18.43
C ALA A 156 6.37 -7.78 -19.69
N GLU A 157 5.72 -6.74 -20.25
CA GLU A 157 6.23 -5.96 -21.39
C GLU A 157 7.55 -5.24 -21.04
N ALA A 158 7.68 -4.79 -19.79
CA ALA A 158 8.92 -4.19 -19.29
C ALA A 158 10.04 -5.21 -19.05
N ALA A 159 9.77 -6.51 -19.12
CA ALA A 159 10.71 -7.60 -18.85
C ALA A 159 11.43 -7.42 -17.50
N VAL A 160 10.64 -7.29 -16.43
CA VAL A 160 11.18 -7.22 -15.05
C VAL A 160 11.59 -8.59 -14.56
N ASP A 161 12.52 -8.65 -13.61
CA ASP A 161 12.94 -9.89 -12.96
C ASP A 161 11.94 -10.33 -11.89
N VAL A 162 11.43 -9.37 -11.12
CA VAL A 162 10.54 -9.62 -10.00
C VAL A 162 9.58 -8.45 -9.78
N ALA A 163 8.32 -8.76 -9.46
CA ALA A 163 7.29 -7.79 -9.11
C ALA A 163 6.83 -7.96 -7.66
N MET A 164 6.83 -6.88 -6.91
CA MET A 164 6.24 -6.80 -5.59
C MET A 164 4.78 -6.37 -5.71
N LEU A 165 3.87 -7.23 -5.24
CA LEU A 165 2.42 -7.04 -5.33
C LEU A 165 1.84 -6.78 -3.95
N GLU A 166 1.39 -5.55 -3.71
CA GLU A 166 0.64 -5.21 -2.51
C GLU A 166 -0.79 -5.75 -2.61
N VAL A 167 -1.22 -6.52 -1.60
CA VAL A 167 -2.61 -6.96 -1.46
C VAL A 167 -3.52 -5.76 -1.19
N GLY A 168 -4.56 -5.59 -1.97
CA GLY A 168 -5.52 -4.50 -1.78
C GLY A 168 -6.34 -4.69 -0.52
N MET A 169 -7.01 -5.83 -0.37
CA MET A 169 -7.85 -6.14 0.78
C MET A 169 -7.91 -7.64 1.07
N GLY A 170 -7.80 -8.02 2.35
CA GLY A 170 -7.86 -9.43 2.77
C GLY A 170 -6.64 -10.20 2.27
N GLY A 171 -6.84 -11.07 1.32
CA GLY A 171 -5.83 -11.92 0.69
C GLY A 171 -6.45 -13.08 -0.09
N ARG A 172 -7.42 -13.78 0.49
CA ARG A 172 -8.04 -14.98 -0.10
C ARG A 172 -8.63 -14.71 -1.50
N TRP A 173 -9.33 -13.62 -1.65
CA TRP A 173 -10.09 -13.22 -2.84
C TRP A 173 -9.50 -11.99 -3.53
N ASP A 174 -8.33 -11.56 -3.07
CA ASP A 174 -7.65 -10.39 -3.65
C ASP A 174 -7.14 -10.71 -5.06
N ALA A 175 -7.28 -9.76 -5.98
CA ALA A 175 -6.88 -9.94 -7.37
C ALA A 175 -5.41 -10.35 -7.54
N THR A 176 -4.50 -9.87 -6.65
CA THR A 176 -3.09 -10.26 -6.66
C THR A 176 -2.87 -11.74 -6.34
N SER A 177 -3.83 -12.40 -5.67
CA SER A 177 -3.78 -13.84 -5.36
C SER A 177 -4.07 -14.76 -6.56
N ALA A 178 -4.48 -14.19 -7.71
CA ALA A 178 -4.56 -14.89 -9.00
C ALA A 178 -3.17 -15.26 -9.55
N THR A 179 -2.11 -14.63 -9.05
CA THR A 179 -0.72 -14.97 -9.37
C THR A 179 -0.22 -16.15 -8.52
N ASP A 180 0.97 -16.66 -8.86
CA ASP A 180 1.65 -17.70 -8.10
C ASP A 180 2.95 -17.16 -7.45
N PRO A 181 2.86 -16.41 -6.32
CA PRO A 181 4.01 -15.74 -5.72
C PRO A 181 5.04 -16.75 -5.20
N VAL A 182 6.32 -16.48 -5.42
CA VAL A 182 7.45 -17.29 -4.90
C VAL A 182 7.71 -16.99 -3.42
N ALA A 183 7.34 -15.83 -2.96
CA ALA A 183 7.48 -15.39 -1.58
C ALA A 183 6.29 -14.53 -1.14
N VAL A 184 5.98 -14.58 0.15
CA VAL A 184 4.86 -13.85 0.77
C VAL A 184 5.31 -13.21 2.06
N ALA A 185 4.90 -11.97 2.31
CA ALA A 185 5.03 -11.34 3.62
C ALA A 185 3.66 -10.97 4.20
N ILE A 186 3.50 -11.10 5.52
CA ILE A 186 2.37 -10.57 6.28
C ILE A 186 2.93 -9.59 7.30
N THR A 187 2.73 -8.29 7.07
CA THR A 187 3.37 -7.22 7.85
C THR A 187 2.81 -7.09 9.25
N GLY A 188 1.50 -7.24 9.39
CA GLY A 188 0.80 -7.16 10.67
C GLY A 188 -0.72 -7.22 10.49
N ILE A 189 -1.42 -7.50 11.59
CA ILE A 189 -2.87 -7.62 11.64
C ILE A 189 -3.43 -6.58 12.61
N GLY A 190 -4.45 -5.87 12.17
CA GLY A 190 -5.21 -4.91 12.96
C GLY A 190 -6.65 -4.86 12.47
N LEU A 191 -7.51 -4.19 13.20
CA LEU A 191 -8.91 -4.00 12.82
C LEU A 191 -9.00 -2.98 11.68
N ASP A 192 -9.36 -3.43 10.50
CA ASP A 192 -9.72 -2.61 9.35
C ASP A 192 -10.62 -3.42 8.42
N HIS A 193 -11.44 -2.76 7.61
CA HIS A 193 -12.41 -3.39 6.71
C HIS A 193 -13.31 -4.42 7.40
N THR A 194 -13.68 -4.18 8.66
CA THR A 194 -14.40 -5.13 9.52
C THR A 194 -15.73 -5.60 8.96
N ARG A 195 -16.40 -4.76 8.17
CA ARG A 195 -17.66 -5.11 7.48
C ARG A 195 -17.52 -6.24 6.45
N ILE A 196 -16.29 -6.47 5.95
CA ILE A 196 -16.00 -7.42 4.87
C ILE A 196 -15.16 -8.59 5.41
N LEU A 197 -14.12 -8.29 6.19
CA LEU A 197 -13.14 -9.28 6.65
C LEU A 197 -13.49 -9.93 8.00
N GLY A 198 -14.51 -9.39 8.68
CA GLY A 198 -14.89 -9.79 10.04
C GLY A 198 -14.42 -8.81 11.11
N ASP A 199 -14.99 -8.91 12.28
CA ASP A 199 -14.86 -7.97 13.40
C ASP A 199 -13.84 -8.41 14.46
N THR A 200 -13.10 -9.48 14.19
CA THR A 200 -12.05 -9.98 15.09
C THR A 200 -10.69 -10.06 14.38
N LEU A 201 -9.60 -9.96 15.14
CA LEU A 201 -8.25 -10.11 14.62
C LEU A 201 -8.03 -11.48 13.98
N GLU A 202 -8.62 -12.55 14.55
CA GLU A 202 -8.53 -13.91 14.02
C GLU A 202 -9.21 -14.06 12.67
N ALA A 203 -10.39 -13.45 12.46
CA ALA A 203 -11.10 -13.48 11.19
C ALA A 203 -10.27 -12.76 10.11
N ILE A 204 -9.79 -11.56 10.40
CA ILE A 204 -8.94 -10.77 9.50
C ILE A 204 -7.62 -11.52 9.21
N ALA A 205 -7.01 -12.13 10.24
CA ALA A 205 -5.81 -12.96 10.08
C ALA A 205 -6.06 -14.15 9.16
N GLY A 206 -7.21 -14.82 9.28
CA GLY A 206 -7.60 -15.95 8.43
C GLY A 206 -7.72 -15.59 6.95
N GLU A 207 -8.29 -14.41 6.64
CA GLU A 207 -8.39 -13.91 5.28
C GLU A 207 -7.02 -13.54 4.70
N LYS A 208 -6.15 -12.91 5.50
CA LYS A 208 -4.80 -12.54 5.07
C LYS A 208 -3.87 -13.76 4.98
N ALA A 209 -3.95 -14.70 5.92
CA ALA A 209 -3.15 -15.93 5.89
C ALA A 209 -3.41 -16.80 4.64
N ALA A 210 -4.53 -16.61 3.95
CA ALA A 210 -4.85 -17.36 2.72
C ALA A 210 -3.86 -17.13 1.57
N VAL A 211 -3.06 -16.05 1.59
CA VAL A 211 -1.97 -15.83 0.63
C VAL A 211 -0.81 -16.82 0.81
N ILE A 212 -0.69 -17.45 1.98
CA ILE A 212 0.31 -18.48 2.26
C ILE A 212 -0.06 -19.75 1.51
N LYS A 213 0.80 -20.16 0.56
CA LYS A 213 0.62 -21.35 -0.28
C LYS A 213 1.78 -22.32 -0.05
N PRO A 214 1.60 -23.67 -0.25
CA PRO A 214 2.67 -24.65 -0.08
C PRO A 214 3.93 -24.33 -0.89
N GLY A 215 5.10 -24.59 -0.31
CA GLY A 215 6.40 -24.44 -0.98
C GLY A 215 6.87 -23.01 -1.21
N ARG A 216 6.26 -22.01 -0.53
CA ARG A 216 6.62 -20.59 -0.66
C ARG A 216 7.48 -20.13 0.50
N LEU A 217 8.34 -19.16 0.25
CA LEU A 217 8.98 -18.39 1.32
C LEU A 217 7.89 -17.55 2.02
N VAL A 218 7.82 -17.64 3.33
CA VAL A 218 6.86 -16.86 4.14
C VAL A 218 7.60 -16.08 5.21
N VAL A 219 7.33 -14.78 5.26
CA VAL A 219 7.85 -13.85 6.26
C VAL A 219 6.68 -13.29 7.07
N LEU A 220 6.74 -13.40 8.38
CA LEU A 220 5.79 -12.82 9.32
C LEU A 220 6.43 -11.61 10.00
N GLY A 221 5.88 -10.43 9.75
CA GLY A 221 6.29 -9.19 10.40
C GLY A 221 5.87 -9.15 11.87
N GLU A 222 6.44 -8.24 12.64
CA GLU A 222 6.21 -8.13 14.09
C GLU A 222 4.75 -7.87 14.45
N GLY A 223 4.02 -7.12 13.63
CA GLY A 223 2.58 -6.89 13.81
C GLY A 223 1.71 -8.15 13.66
N ALA A 224 2.28 -9.31 13.32
CA ALA A 224 1.61 -10.61 13.27
C ALA A 224 1.85 -11.46 14.53
N HIS A 225 2.53 -10.96 15.55
CA HIS A 225 2.94 -11.72 16.74
C HIS A 225 1.91 -11.67 17.89
N GLU A 226 0.83 -10.93 17.76
CA GLU A 226 -0.24 -10.98 18.76
C GLU A 226 -0.75 -12.43 18.87
N ALA A 227 -0.95 -12.93 20.11
CA ALA A 227 -1.10 -14.36 20.39
C ALA A 227 -2.30 -15.01 19.67
N SER A 228 -3.38 -14.27 19.45
CA SER A 228 -4.57 -14.74 18.71
C SER A 228 -4.26 -14.87 17.23
N VAL A 229 -3.59 -13.88 16.66
CA VAL A 229 -3.14 -13.81 15.26
C VAL A 229 -2.10 -14.89 14.98
N GLN A 230 -1.11 -15.02 15.85
CA GLN A 230 -0.04 -16.01 15.70
C GLN A 230 -0.59 -17.43 15.59
N ARG A 231 -1.60 -17.80 16.40
CA ARG A 231 -2.26 -19.11 16.29
C ARG A 231 -2.82 -19.39 14.91
N VAL A 232 -3.42 -18.37 14.27
CA VAL A 232 -3.98 -18.49 12.90
C VAL A 232 -2.86 -18.65 11.87
N MET A 233 -1.80 -17.84 11.98
CA MET A 233 -0.62 -17.92 11.09
C MET A 233 0.08 -19.27 11.19
N ASP A 234 0.32 -19.75 12.42
CA ASP A 234 0.93 -21.06 12.68
C ASP A 234 0.08 -22.22 12.16
N ALA A 235 -1.25 -22.13 12.31
CA ALA A 235 -2.15 -23.14 11.77
C ALA A 235 -2.04 -23.20 10.24
N ARG A 236 -2.07 -22.04 9.57
CA ARG A 236 -1.95 -21.96 8.12
C ARG A 236 -0.58 -22.41 7.61
N CYS A 237 0.51 -22.00 8.27
CA CYS A 237 1.86 -22.45 7.92
C CYS A 237 1.99 -23.97 8.06
N ARG A 238 1.47 -24.57 9.14
CA ARG A 238 1.47 -26.02 9.32
C ARG A 238 0.65 -26.75 8.24
N GLU A 239 -0.52 -26.23 7.89
CA GLU A 239 -1.35 -26.75 6.81
C GLU A 239 -0.61 -26.78 5.47
N CYS A 240 0.20 -25.75 5.21
CA CYS A 240 1.02 -25.64 4.01
C CYS A 240 2.38 -26.33 4.10
N GLY A 241 2.75 -26.91 5.25
CA GLY A 241 4.06 -27.53 5.48
C GLY A 241 5.21 -26.54 5.48
N ILE A 242 5.00 -25.31 5.97
CA ILE A 242 5.94 -24.19 5.96
C ILE A 242 6.42 -23.88 7.36
N VAL A 243 7.70 -23.57 7.50
CA VAL A 243 8.29 -22.88 8.65
C VAL A 243 8.53 -21.44 8.22
N PRO A 244 7.74 -20.46 8.75
CA PRO A 244 7.91 -19.06 8.36
C PRO A 244 9.18 -18.47 8.98
N LEU A 245 9.73 -17.47 8.30
CA LEU A 245 10.70 -16.55 8.88
C LEU A 245 9.94 -15.50 9.69
N VAL A 246 10.35 -15.29 10.92
CA VAL A 246 9.70 -14.35 11.85
C VAL A 246 10.61 -13.16 12.05
N VAL A 247 10.08 -11.98 11.74
CA VAL A 247 10.84 -10.73 11.83
C VAL A 247 11.04 -10.34 13.29
N ASN A 248 12.25 -9.90 13.60
CA ASN A 248 12.60 -9.26 14.86
C ASN A 248 13.63 -8.17 14.58
N HIS A 249 13.34 -6.94 15.02
CA HIS A 249 14.24 -5.81 14.89
C HIS A 249 14.47 -5.12 16.23
N ALA A 250 15.48 -4.27 16.30
CA ALA A 250 15.70 -3.37 17.41
C ALA A 250 16.03 -1.98 16.86
N THR A 251 15.24 -0.98 17.24
CA THR A 251 15.57 0.42 16.99
C THR A 251 16.65 0.85 17.97
N THR A 252 17.78 1.32 17.44
CA THR A 252 18.96 1.69 18.25
C THR A 252 19.08 3.19 18.41
N LYS A 253 18.45 3.97 17.52
CA LYS A 253 18.35 5.42 17.61
C LYS A 253 17.04 5.88 16.99
N VAL A 254 16.32 6.75 17.69
CA VAL A 254 15.12 7.43 17.17
C VAL A 254 15.45 8.83 16.66
N PRO A 255 14.68 9.39 15.72
CA PRO A 255 14.84 10.78 15.27
C PRO A 255 14.59 11.76 16.42
N GLU A 256 15.40 12.80 16.55
CA GLU A 256 15.19 13.91 17.49
C GLU A 256 14.47 15.09 16.82
N HIS A 257 14.54 15.17 15.48
CA HIS A 257 13.86 16.20 14.68
C HIS A 257 13.23 15.58 13.43
N VAL A 258 12.26 16.26 12.85
CA VAL A 258 11.72 15.89 11.55
C VAL A 258 12.82 15.95 10.50
N GLY A 259 13.07 14.84 9.81
CA GLY A 259 14.14 14.72 8.81
C GLY A 259 15.43 14.06 9.34
N ASP A 260 15.51 13.76 10.62
CA ASP A 260 16.61 12.97 11.17
C ASP A 260 16.48 11.48 10.80
N THR A 261 17.58 10.75 10.99
CA THR A 261 17.64 9.32 10.73
C THR A 261 17.17 8.51 11.94
N VAL A 262 16.41 7.43 11.66
CA VAL A 262 16.24 6.31 12.55
C VAL A 262 17.31 5.27 12.26
N GLU A 263 17.93 4.68 13.32
CA GLU A 263 18.88 3.58 13.18
C GLU A 263 18.28 2.32 13.82
N PHE A 264 18.49 1.18 13.16
CA PHE A 264 17.95 -0.08 13.63
C PHE A 264 18.84 -1.26 13.24
N SER A 265 18.62 -2.40 13.90
CA SER A 265 19.20 -3.69 13.51
C SER A 265 18.12 -4.73 13.27
N CYS A 266 18.40 -5.66 12.38
CA CYS A 266 17.54 -6.79 12.04
C CYS A 266 18.38 -8.06 11.99
N THR A 267 17.95 -9.11 12.70
CA THR A 267 18.60 -10.44 12.66
C THR A 267 17.83 -11.33 11.69
N THR A 268 18.55 -11.89 10.74
CA THR A 268 18.05 -12.85 9.76
C THR A 268 18.76 -14.21 9.93
N PRO A 269 18.35 -15.26 9.23
CA PRO A 269 19.06 -16.56 9.27
C PRO A 269 20.51 -16.51 8.83
N ARG A 270 20.93 -15.49 8.04
CA ARG A 270 22.29 -15.43 7.46
C ARG A 270 23.17 -14.34 8.05
N ALA A 271 22.56 -13.22 8.48
CA ALA A 271 23.34 -12.06 8.92
C ALA A 271 22.61 -11.25 10.00
N ILE A 272 23.34 -10.32 10.59
CA ILE A 272 22.77 -9.19 11.36
C ILE A 272 23.03 -7.94 10.54
N TYR A 273 21.94 -7.29 10.13
CA TYR A 273 21.99 -6.02 9.42
C TYR A 273 21.78 -4.88 10.39
N THR A 274 22.62 -3.86 10.26
CA THR A 274 22.42 -2.56 10.91
C THR A 274 22.29 -1.53 9.80
N SER A 275 21.24 -0.73 9.84
CA SER A 275 20.97 0.25 8.79
C SER A 275 20.32 1.51 9.37
N SER A 276 20.29 2.56 8.55
CA SER A 276 19.65 3.83 8.88
C SER A 276 18.78 4.34 7.73
N MET A 277 17.77 5.14 8.06
CA MET A 277 16.91 5.79 7.06
C MET A 277 16.33 7.09 7.60
N VAL A 278 16.08 8.06 6.73
CA VAL A 278 15.36 9.29 7.08
C VAL A 278 13.86 8.99 7.07
N LYS A 279 13.39 8.35 8.13
CA LYS A 279 12.02 7.86 8.29
C LYS A 279 11.62 7.88 9.77
N PRO A 280 10.29 7.90 10.06
CA PRO A 280 9.79 7.77 11.44
C PRO A 280 10.10 6.39 12.02
N ALA A 281 10.08 6.31 13.34
CA ALA A 281 10.48 5.12 14.09
C ALA A 281 9.57 3.88 13.89
N TYR A 282 8.39 4.01 13.30
CA TYR A 282 7.58 2.86 12.92
C TYR A 282 8.01 2.19 11.59
N GLN A 283 8.95 2.76 10.85
CA GLN A 283 9.39 2.19 9.57
C GLN A 283 10.44 1.07 9.69
N PRO A 284 11.31 1.01 10.72
CA PRO A 284 12.26 -0.08 10.90
C PRO A 284 11.64 -1.48 10.85
N GLN A 285 10.47 -1.70 11.46
CA GLN A 285 9.78 -3.00 11.39
C GLN A 285 9.40 -3.40 9.95
N ASN A 286 9.01 -2.42 9.12
CA ASN A 286 8.66 -2.65 7.71
C ASN A 286 9.93 -2.92 6.88
N ALA A 287 11.01 -2.22 7.16
CA ALA A 287 12.31 -2.44 6.54
C ALA A 287 12.91 -3.81 6.93
N ALA A 288 12.82 -4.19 8.20
CA ALA A 288 13.26 -5.51 8.66
C ALA A 288 12.48 -6.64 7.98
N CYS A 289 11.16 -6.46 7.77
CA CYS A 289 10.35 -7.41 7.00
C CYS A 289 10.84 -7.50 5.55
N ALA A 290 11.16 -6.38 4.92
CA ALA A 290 11.69 -6.35 3.56
C ALA A 290 13.10 -6.97 3.46
N ILE A 291 13.99 -6.71 4.43
CA ILE A 291 15.33 -7.33 4.51
C ILE A 291 15.22 -8.86 4.56
N MET A 292 14.39 -9.37 5.49
CA MET A 292 14.16 -10.81 5.66
C MET A 292 13.63 -11.46 4.37
N LEU A 293 12.69 -10.75 3.70
CA LEU A 293 12.08 -11.20 2.46
C LEU A 293 13.10 -11.24 1.31
N CYS A 294 13.92 -10.20 1.17
CA CYS A 294 14.94 -10.10 0.13
C CYS A 294 16.06 -11.13 0.32
N GLU A 295 16.58 -11.26 1.54
CA GLU A 295 17.59 -12.27 1.85
C GLU A 295 17.07 -13.68 1.57
N GLY A 296 15.84 -13.98 2.02
CA GLY A 296 15.20 -15.27 1.78
C GLY A 296 14.97 -15.56 0.30
N TYR A 297 14.52 -14.57 -0.47
CA TYR A 297 14.29 -14.70 -1.91
C TYR A 297 15.60 -14.91 -2.69
N LEU A 298 16.63 -14.11 -2.39
CA LEU A 298 17.94 -14.23 -3.04
C LEU A 298 18.73 -15.48 -2.58
N GLY A 299 18.37 -16.03 -1.42
CA GLY A 299 19.04 -17.21 -0.86
C GLY A 299 20.48 -16.96 -0.40
N ARG A 300 20.88 -15.69 -0.26
CA ARG A 300 22.21 -15.24 0.17
C ARG A 300 22.12 -13.98 1.03
N GLU A 301 23.21 -13.67 1.72
CA GLU A 301 23.39 -12.39 2.41
C GLU A 301 23.28 -11.22 1.44
N LEU A 302 22.66 -10.11 1.89
CA LEU A 302 22.56 -8.87 1.17
C LEU A 302 23.87 -8.07 1.30
N ASP A 303 24.19 -7.30 0.29
CA ASP A 303 25.29 -6.34 0.34
C ASP A 303 24.92 -5.18 1.26
N HIS A 304 25.69 -4.97 2.34
CA HIS A 304 25.36 -3.98 3.36
C HIS A 304 25.35 -2.54 2.84
N ASP A 305 26.32 -2.17 2.01
CA ASP A 305 26.42 -0.81 1.45
C ASP A 305 25.24 -0.52 0.50
N LYS A 306 24.84 -1.52 -0.30
CA LYS A 306 23.69 -1.42 -1.19
C LYS A 306 22.36 -1.38 -0.42
N LEU A 307 22.27 -2.15 0.66
CA LEU A 307 21.12 -2.13 1.55
C LEU A 307 20.92 -0.74 2.14
N ASP A 308 21.96 -0.15 2.72
CA ASP A 308 21.89 1.20 3.30
C ASP A 308 21.50 2.24 2.27
N ALA A 309 22.15 2.22 1.09
CA ALA A 309 21.81 3.13 0.00
C ALA A 309 20.35 2.96 -0.48
N SER A 310 19.86 1.70 -0.54
CA SER A 310 18.51 1.38 -0.96
C SER A 310 17.46 1.90 0.02
N LEU A 311 17.68 1.70 1.32
CA LEU A 311 16.75 2.14 2.37
C LEU A 311 16.74 3.67 2.51
N MET A 312 17.93 4.29 2.49
CA MET A 312 18.09 5.74 2.57
C MET A 312 17.40 6.44 1.40
N GLY A 313 17.54 5.90 0.19
CA GLY A 313 16.97 6.46 -1.03
C GLY A 313 15.51 6.05 -1.33
N CYS A 314 14.87 5.19 -0.51
CA CYS A 314 13.54 4.70 -0.80
C CYS A 314 12.44 5.71 -0.44
N PRO A 315 11.66 6.23 -1.41
CA PRO A 315 10.54 7.10 -1.11
C PRO A 315 9.37 6.31 -0.50
N THR A 316 8.70 6.90 0.49
CA THR A 316 7.45 6.40 1.07
C THR A 316 6.38 7.49 1.02
N PRO A 317 5.84 7.84 -0.17
CA PRO A 317 4.89 8.93 -0.32
C PRO A 317 3.69 8.77 0.60
N GLY A 318 3.30 9.88 1.26
CA GLY A 318 2.19 9.90 2.19
C GLY A 318 2.40 9.09 3.48
N ARG A 319 3.63 8.74 3.85
CA ARG A 319 3.96 8.08 5.11
C ARG A 319 5.01 8.89 5.85
N PHE A 320 4.56 9.77 6.74
CA PHE A 320 5.38 10.79 7.40
C PHE A 320 6.17 11.57 6.36
N ASP A 321 5.48 12.07 5.35
CA ASP A 321 6.06 12.64 4.14
C ASP A 321 6.19 14.15 4.29
N VAL A 322 7.41 14.64 4.35
CA VAL A 322 7.73 16.08 4.53
C VAL A 322 7.71 16.76 3.17
N LEU A 323 6.72 17.58 2.93
CA LEU A 323 6.54 18.35 1.69
C LEU A 323 7.24 19.72 1.72
N GLY A 324 7.53 20.23 2.90
CA GLY A 324 8.20 21.51 3.11
C GLY A 324 8.72 21.62 4.54
N THR A 325 9.81 22.38 4.74
CA THR A 325 10.46 22.52 6.05
C THR A 325 10.35 23.95 6.63
N ASP A 326 10.01 24.95 5.81
CA ASP A 326 9.90 26.33 6.25
C ASP A 326 8.75 27.05 5.49
N PRO A 327 7.55 27.09 6.09
CA PRO A 327 7.11 26.39 7.29
C PRO A 327 7.00 24.88 7.08
N LEU A 328 7.02 24.10 8.18
CA LEU A 328 6.84 22.64 8.12
C LEU A 328 5.49 22.29 7.52
N LYS A 329 5.50 21.45 6.48
CA LYS A 329 4.33 20.86 5.84
C LYS A 329 4.53 19.35 5.81
N LEU A 330 3.85 18.63 6.71
CA LEU A 330 3.96 17.17 6.89
C LEU A 330 2.63 16.52 6.56
N ILE A 331 2.66 15.43 5.80
CA ILE A 331 1.47 14.60 5.55
C ILE A 331 1.67 13.17 6.03
N ASP A 332 0.62 12.56 6.57
CA ASP A 332 0.56 11.12 6.82
C ASP A 332 -0.82 10.56 6.43
N ALA A 333 -0.81 9.44 5.73
CA ALA A 333 -2.02 8.77 5.24
C ALA A 333 -2.61 7.77 6.25
N CYS A 334 -2.39 7.96 7.56
CA CYS A 334 -3.05 7.17 8.59
C CYS A 334 -4.59 7.36 8.47
N HIS A 335 -5.34 6.26 8.62
CA HIS A 335 -6.78 6.24 8.31
C HIS A 335 -7.57 5.20 9.12
N ASN A 336 -6.95 4.64 10.14
CA ASN A 336 -7.54 3.79 11.15
C ASN A 336 -6.85 4.05 12.49
N PRO A 337 -7.46 3.73 13.66
CA PRO A 337 -6.90 4.05 14.97
C PRO A 337 -5.45 3.57 15.13
N GLN A 338 -5.14 2.32 14.78
CA GLN A 338 -3.80 1.75 14.91
C GLN A 338 -2.74 2.51 14.08
N SER A 339 -3.07 2.94 12.86
CA SER A 339 -2.14 3.74 12.05
C SER A 339 -1.99 5.16 12.58
N CYS A 340 -3.03 5.73 13.18
CA CYS A 340 -2.96 7.02 13.86
C CYS A 340 -2.10 6.94 15.13
N GLU A 341 -2.23 5.88 15.91
CA GLU A 341 -1.38 5.61 17.08
C GLU A 341 0.10 5.53 16.69
N ASN A 342 0.43 4.78 15.63
CA ASN A 342 1.81 4.70 15.12
C ASN A 342 2.34 6.06 14.68
N PHE A 343 1.51 6.86 14.02
CA PHE A 343 1.87 8.21 13.58
C PHE A 343 2.10 9.14 14.77
N VAL A 344 1.20 9.14 15.76
CA VAL A 344 1.33 9.94 17.00
C VAL A 344 2.55 9.50 17.81
N SER A 345 2.79 8.20 17.95
CA SER A 345 3.99 7.68 18.63
C SER A 345 5.29 8.20 17.98
N ALA A 346 5.34 8.27 16.66
CA ALA A 346 6.49 8.83 15.96
C ALA A 346 6.67 10.35 16.18
N LEU A 347 5.58 11.09 16.37
CA LEU A 347 5.64 12.49 16.77
C LEU A 347 6.10 12.65 18.23
N ASP A 348 5.61 11.78 19.14
CA ASP A 348 6.00 11.79 20.56
C ASP A 348 7.51 11.51 20.73
N GLU A 349 8.09 10.67 19.90
CA GLU A 349 9.53 10.39 19.91
C GLU A 349 10.37 11.59 19.46
N ILE A 350 9.86 12.39 18.52
CA ILE A 350 10.52 13.61 18.03
C ILE A 350 10.33 14.77 19.03
N ASP A 351 9.10 15.02 19.43
CA ASP A 351 8.75 16.04 20.43
C ASP A 351 7.55 15.56 21.28
N PRO A 352 7.79 15.16 22.52
CA PRO A 352 6.72 14.73 23.44
C PRO A 352 5.83 15.90 23.92
N CYS A 353 6.22 17.16 23.69
CA CYS A 353 5.44 18.32 24.07
C CYS A 353 4.40 18.63 23.01
N VAL A 354 3.15 18.31 23.30
CA VAL A 354 2.01 18.54 22.38
C VAL A 354 1.91 20.03 21.98
N GLU A 355 2.19 20.93 22.91
CA GLU A 355 2.07 22.39 22.68
C GLU A 355 3.03 22.93 21.60
N ASN A 356 4.11 22.22 21.32
CA ASN A 356 5.09 22.60 20.28
C ASN A 356 4.67 22.15 18.87
N ARG A 357 3.68 21.27 18.77
CA ARG A 357 3.30 20.68 17.48
C ARG A 357 2.55 21.67 16.61
N PRO A 358 2.71 21.59 15.27
CA PRO A 358 1.93 22.34 14.32
C PRO A 358 0.43 22.08 14.46
N THR A 359 -0.40 22.94 13.86
CA THR A 359 -1.84 22.69 13.75
C THR A 359 -2.07 21.40 12.94
N LEU A 360 -2.93 20.52 13.44
CA LEU A 360 -3.42 19.36 12.67
C LEU A 360 -4.46 19.85 11.65
N LEU A 361 -4.29 19.51 10.38
CA LEU A 361 -5.34 19.53 9.36
C LEU A 361 -5.92 18.13 9.26
N CYS A 362 -7.16 17.94 9.67
CA CYS A 362 -7.80 16.62 9.75
C CYS A 362 -8.95 16.49 8.75
N ALA A 363 -9.03 15.34 8.10
CA ALA A 363 -10.20 14.90 7.35
C ALA A 363 -10.38 13.39 7.53
N ALA A 364 -11.59 12.89 7.39
CA ALA A 364 -11.88 11.45 7.51
C ALA A 364 -12.84 11.00 6.40
N LEU A 365 -12.88 9.68 6.15
CA LEU A 365 -13.89 9.05 5.31
C LEU A 365 -15.00 8.47 6.19
N ALA A 366 -16.26 8.66 5.80
CA ALA A 366 -17.44 8.30 6.58
C ALA A 366 -17.59 6.79 6.85
N ASP A 367 -16.95 5.95 6.04
CA ASP A 367 -16.96 4.49 6.17
C ASP A 367 -15.87 3.93 7.09
N LYS A 368 -15.03 4.79 7.66
CA LYS A 368 -13.95 4.43 8.60
C LYS A 368 -14.40 4.61 10.06
N ASP A 369 -13.58 4.12 10.98
CA ASP A 369 -13.76 4.37 12.42
C ASP A 369 -13.34 5.81 12.75
N VAL A 370 -14.24 6.75 12.43
CA VAL A 370 -13.99 8.19 12.60
C VAL A 370 -13.78 8.53 14.08
N ALA A 371 -14.58 7.95 14.97
CA ALA A 371 -14.46 8.21 16.41
C ALA A 371 -13.08 7.78 16.93
N GLY A 372 -12.64 6.56 16.61
CA GLY A 372 -11.32 6.08 17.00
C GLY A 372 -10.16 6.88 16.38
N ILE A 373 -10.30 7.39 15.15
CA ILE A 373 -9.31 8.28 14.54
C ILE A 373 -9.23 9.62 15.31
N VAL A 374 -10.37 10.22 15.62
CA VAL A 374 -10.47 11.49 16.37
C VAL A 374 -9.93 11.34 17.78
N ASP A 375 -10.29 10.26 18.47
CA ASP A 375 -9.83 9.96 19.85
C ASP A 375 -8.30 9.85 19.93
N VAL A 376 -7.63 9.45 18.87
CA VAL A 376 -6.15 9.37 18.81
C VAL A 376 -5.53 10.69 18.35
N LEU A 377 -6.02 11.27 17.24
CA LEU A 377 -5.36 12.43 16.63
C LEU A 377 -5.61 13.74 17.37
N VAL A 378 -6.85 14.02 17.81
CA VAL A 378 -7.19 15.32 18.40
C VAL A 378 -6.44 15.59 19.72
N PRO A 379 -6.29 14.63 20.66
CA PRO A 379 -5.50 14.87 21.87
C PRO A 379 -4.01 15.15 21.57
N ALA A 380 -3.49 14.60 20.49
CA ALA A 380 -2.08 14.68 20.13
C ALA A 380 -1.65 16.04 19.56
N PHE A 381 -2.55 16.98 19.35
CA PHE A 381 -2.24 18.30 18.80
C PHE A 381 -2.86 19.44 19.62
N PRO A 382 -2.17 20.61 19.70
CA PRO A 382 -2.70 21.76 20.46
C PRO A 382 -3.89 22.42 19.74
N ARG A 383 -3.90 22.38 18.41
CA ARG A 383 -4.92 22.98 17.55
C ARG A 383 -5.28 22.05 16.40
N VAL A 384 -6.55 22.00 16.04
CA VAL A 384 -7.09 21.17 14.97
C VAL A 384 -7.92 22.01 14.01
N ALA A 385 -7.53 22.03 12.76
CA ALA A 385 -8.36 22.51 11.66
C ALA A 385 -8.98 21.29 10.98
N VAL A 386 -10.25 21.37 10.61
CA VAL A 386 -10.93 20.28 9.92
C VAL A 386 -11.33 20.69 8.51
N THR A 387 -11.30 19.71 7.60
CA THR A 387 -11.72 19.91 6.22
C THR A 387 -12.39 18.65 5.69
N GLN A 388 -12.93 18.71 4.48
CA GLN A 388 -13.38 17.54 3.74
C GLN A 388 -12.60 17.42 2.43
N THR A 389 -12.41 16.19 1.98
CA THR A 389 -11.76 15.88 0.70
C THR A 389 -12.79 15.84 -0.44
N ASP A 390 -12.32 15.86 -1.68
CA ASP A 390 -13.15 15.74 -2.90
C ASP A 390 -13.63 14.31 -3.18
N SER A 391 -13.67 13.47 -2.17
CA SER A 391 -14.12 12.07 -2.27
C SER A 391 -15.60 11.97 -1.96
N ASP A 392 -16.35 11.19 -2.76
CA ASP A 392 -17.75 10.83 -2.48
C ASP A 392 -17.96 10.15 -1.11
N ARG A 393 -16.87 9.65 -0.51
CA ARG A 393 -16.85 9.00 0.81
C ARG A 393 -16.41 9.95 1.92
N ALA A 394 -16.10 11.21 1.62
CA ALA A 394 -15.65 12.17 2.63
C ALA A 394 -16.71 12.40 3.71
N LEU A 395 -16.26 12.46 4.96
CA LEU A 395 -17.10 13.00 6.03
C LEU A 395 -17.16 14.52 5.87
N PRO A 396 -18.35 15.16 5.90
CA PRO A 396 -18.45 16.60 5.85
C PRO A 396 -17.67 17.29 6.97
N ALA A 397 -16.99 18.40 6.65
CA ALA A 397 -16.14 19.11 7.60
C ALA A 397 -16.88 19.52 8.87
N GLU A 398 -18.13 19.95 8.75
CA GLU A 398 -18.98 20.36 9.88
C GLU A 398 -19.31 19.17 10.82
N GLU A 399 -19.49 17.97 10.27
CA GLU A 399 -19.71 16.75 11.05
C GLU A 399 -18.45 16.35 11.80
N LEU A 400 -17.27 16.45 11.15
CA LEU A 400 -16.00 16.21 11.80
C LEU A 400 -15.70 17.25 12.88
N ALA A 401 -16.01 18.53 12.63
CA ALA A 401 -15.85 19.61 13.61
C ALA A 401 -16.64 19.38 14.90
N ALA A 402 -17.82 18.76 14.79
CA ALA A 402 -18.65 18.44 15.96
C ALA A 402 -18.02 17.38 16.89
N LEU A 403 -16.98 16.66 16.42
CA LEU A 403 -16.25 15.67 17.21
C LEU A 403 -14.97 16.25 17.83
N VAL A 404 -14.61 17.49 17.51
CA VAL A 404 -13.41 18.17 18.02
C VAL A 404 -13.80 19.11 19.15
N ASP A 405 -13.04 19.07 20.25
CA ASP A 405 -13.24 20.00 21.36
C ASP A 405 -13.15 21.47 20.89
N ALA A 406 -14.13 22.29 21.27
CA ALA A 406 -14.27 23.66 20.78
C ALA A 406 -13.05 24.56 21.10
N ASP A 407 -12.32 24.30 22.16
CA ASP A 407 -11.11 25.01 22.56
C ASP A 407 -9.89 24.64 21.70
N LYS A 408 -9.90 23.46 21.06
CA LYS A 408 -8.87 23.03 20.10
C LYS A 408 -9.20 23.37 18.65
N LEU A 409 -10.47 23.63 18.30
CA LEU A 409 -10.90 23.86 16.93
C LEU A 409 -10.33 25.18 16.38
N ALA A 410 -9.40 25.09 15.44
CA ALA A 410 -8.72 26.23 14.82
C ALA A 410 -9.44 26.77 13.57
N GLY A 411 -10.21 25.92 12.90
CA GLY A 411 -10.99 26.32 11.71
C GLY A 411 -11.74 25.15 11.09
N VAL A 412 -12.76 25.47 10.30
CA VAL A 412 -13.55 24.53 9.51
C VAL A 412 -13.51 25.00 8.06
N TYR A 413 -13.05 24.15 7.16
CA TYR A 413 -12.83 24.50 5.76
C TYR A 413 -13.63 23.57 4.84
N PRO A 414 -14.36 24.13 3.85
CA PRO A 414 -15.19 23.33 2.96
C PRO A 414 -14.36 22.51 1.93
N SER A 415 -13.05 22.81 1.81
CA SER A 415 -12.14 22.09 0.91
C SER A 415 -10.70 22.14 1.41
N VAL A 416 -9.91 21.16 0.97
CA VAL A 416 -8.46 21.12 1.24
C VAL A 416 -7.75 22.36 0.68
N SER A 417 -8.15 22.81 -0.52
CA SER A 417 -7.57 24.02 -1.15
C SER A 417 -7.77 25.27 -0.30
N GLU A 418 -8.95 25.48 0.28
CA GLU A 418 -9.22 26.63 1.15
C GLU A 418 -8.46 26.55 2.47
N ALA A 419 -8.34 25.33 3.05
CA ALA A 419 -7.53 25.11 4.24
C ALA A 419 -6.06 25.47 3.98
N LEU A 420 -5.48 24.97 2.89
CA LEU A 420 -4.08 25.26 2.53
C LEU A 420 -3.85 26.75 2.25
N ALA A 421 -4.80 27.43 1.58
CA ALA A 421 -4.71 28.85 1.35
C ALA A 421 -4.71 29.66 2.67
N ALA A 422 -5.46 29.22 3.68
CA ALA A 422 -5.45 29.84 5.00
C ALA A 422 -4.11 29.65 5.73
N PHE A 423 -3.54 28.43 5.72
CA PHE A 423 -2.20 28.17 6.29
C PHE A 423 -1.10 28.95 5.60
N ASP A 424 -1.12 29.02 4.27
CA ASP A 424 -0.14 29.77 3.48
C ASP A 424 -0.22 31.27 3.76
N ALA A 425 -1.43 31.83 3.84
CA ALA A 425 -1.65 33.26 4.17
C ALA A 425 -1.18 33.62 5.59
N ALA A 426 -1.28 32.67 6.53
CA ALA A 426 -0.81 32.84 7.90
C ALA A 426 0.71 32.56 8.07
N GLY A 427 1.35 31.90 7.10
CA GLY A 427 2.70 31.38 7.23
C GLY A 427 2.84 30.30 8.32
N GLU A 428 1.76 29.57 8.60
CA GLU A 428 1.70 28.60 9.68
C GLU A 428 2.13 27.19 9.21
N PRO A 429 2.92 26.47 10.03
CA PRO A 429 3.20 25.05 9.79
C PRO A 429 1.94 24.22 10.05
N PHE A 430 1.82 23.08 9.35
CA PHE A 430 0.74 22.13 9.57
C PHE A 430 1.17 20.67 9.40
N VAL A 431 0.36 19.78 9.98
CA VAL A 431 0.38 18.34 9.79
C VAL A 431 -0.98 17.94 9.22
N ALA A 432 -1.03 17.26 8.06
CA ALA A 432 -2.28 16.76 7.50
C ALA A 432 -2.37 15.24 7.68
N ALA A 433 -3.41 14.77 8.37
CA ALA A 433 -3.60 13.36 8.71
C ALA A 433 -5.09 12.99 8.88
N GLY A 434 -5.38 11.68 8.87
CA GLY A 434 -6.72 11.11 9.09
C GLY A 434 -7.27 10.34 7.88
N THR A 435 -6.79 10.61 6.67
CA THR A 435 -7.11 9.80 5.48
C THR A 435 -6.07 9.95 4.38
N ILE A 436 -5.92 8.91 3.57
CA ILE A 436 -5.02 8.95 2.40
C ILE A 436 -5.49 9.97 1.34
N THR A 437 -6.79 10.20 1.21
CA THR A 437 -7.33 11.19 0.27
C THR A 437 -6.90 12.61 0.65
N LEU A 438 -6.89 12.95 1.94
CA LEU A 438 -6.36 14.23 2.41
C LEU A 438 -4.87 14.37 2.09
N ALA A 439 -4.07 13.35 2.43
CA ALA A 439 -2.64 13.35 2.14
C ALA A 439 -2.38 13.51 0.64
N GLY A 440 -3.19 12.86 -0.21
CA GLY A 440 -3.11 12.95 -1.66
C GLY A 440 -3.46 14.32 -2.21
N GLU A 441 -4.57 14.93 -1.76
CA GLU A 441 -4.97 16.27 -2.20
C GLU A 441 -3.96 17.33 -1.77
N VAL A 442 -3.46 17.26 -0.52
CA VAL A 442 -2.39 18.16 -0.06
C VAL A 442 -1.13 17.99 -0.90
N ALA A 443 -0.70 16.76 -1.17
CA ALA A 443 0.47 16.50 -2.00
C ALA A 443 0.28 16.98 -3.44
N GLY A 444 -0.90 16.79 -4.03
CA GLY A 444 -1.22 17.24 -5.37
C GLY A 444 -1.28 18.76 -5.54
N LEU A 445 -1.66 19.48 -4.49
CA LEU A 445 -1.73 20.94 -4.50
C LEU A 445 -0.36 21.61 -4.20
N LEU A 446 0.56 20.91 -3.55
CA LEU A 446 1.86 21.47 -3.13
C LEU A 446 3.06 21.01 -3.99
N ARG A 447 2.91 19.96 -4.81
CA ARG A 447 3.92 19.45 -5.77
C ARG A 447 3.64 19.93 -7.20
#